data_bcf27bd6102466ac2edd157f5711211f
#
_entry.id   bcf27bd6102466ac2edd157f5711211f
#
_cell.length_a   1.000
_cell.length_b   1.000
_cell.length_c   1.000
_cell.angle_alpha   90.00
_cell.angle_beta   90.00
_cell.angle_gamma   90.00
#
_symmetry.space_group_name_H-M   'P 1'
#
loop_
_entity.id
_entity.type
_entity.pdbx_description
1 polymer ?
#
loop_
_entity_poly.entity_id
_entity_poly.type
_entity_poly.pdbx_seq_one_letter_code
_entity_poly.pdbx_strand_id
1 'polypeptide(L)'
;MKIVAINGSPRKNGNTAQVLEVVRREVEAAGVEFQVFQPGAKVHPCMACYHCLNTGSLRCVQTDDMVNDIIAACIEADGILLAAPVYHGGISGNMKCVLDRLMLAAGCGVNQLHHKVGGALCTLRRSGGMETYQQLLGTMDAMEMVIVTSDYWGAVHGADPGEALKDEEGMEVAA
;
A
#
# COMPACT_ATOMS: atom_id res chain seq x y z
N MET A 1 -15.24 -11.45 -0.46
CA MET A 1 -13.89 -11.02 -0.06
C MET A 1 -13.65 -9.61 -0.57
N LYS A 2 -12.85 -8.85 0.15
CA LYS A 2 -12.52 -7.47 -0.18
C LYS A 2 -11.01 -7.23 -0.02
N ILE A 3 -10.40 -6.64 -1.04
CA ILE A 3 -9.01 -6.19 -1.00
C ILE A 3 -8.99 -4.66 -1.00
N VAL A 4 -8.22 -4.09 -0.09
CA VAL A 4 -7.93 -2.65 -0.04
C VAL A 4 -6.52 -2.41 -0.56
N ALA A 5 -6.39 -1.60 -1.60
CA ALA A 5 -5.11 -1.17 -2.15
C ALA A 5 -4.77 0.26 -1.70
N ILE A 6 -3.55 0.46 -1.23
CA ILE A 6 -3.03 1.79 -0.87
C ILE A 6 -2.02 2.22 -1.93
N ASN A 7 -2.39 3.26 -2.69
CA ASN A 7 -1.52 3.88 -3.68
C ASN A 7 -0.72 5.03 -3.06
N GLY A 8 0.54 4.82 -2.75
CA GLY A 8 1.44 5.83 -2.17
C GLY A 8 1.92 6.90 -3.16
N SER A 9 1.52 6.84 -4.42
CA SER A 9 1.91 7.85 -5.39
C SER A 9 1.16 9.18 -5.19
N PRO A 10 1.84 10.33 -5.18
CA PRO A 10 1.17 11.62 -5.20
C PRO A 10 0.58 11.96 -6.58
N ARG A 11 0.98 11.26 -7.64
CA ARG A 11 0.52 11.49 -9.00
C ARG A 11 -0.78 10.72 -9.25
N LYS A 12 -1.89 11.42 -9.45
CA LYS A 12 -3.23 10.83 -9.61
C LYS A 12 -3.31 9.76 -10.72
N ASN A 13 -2.65 10.01 -11.86
CA ASN A 13 -2.64 9.11 -13.03
C ASN A 13 -1.21 8.62 -13.33
N GLY A 14 -0.38 8.42 -12.30
CA GLY A 14 0.98 7.90 -12.45
C GLY A 14 1.02 6.40 -12.73
N ASN A 15 2.21 5.88 -12.99
CA ASN A 15 2.43 4.45 -13.28
C ASN A 15 1.84 3.55 -12.19
N THR A 16 2.00 3.88 -10.91
CA THR A 16 1.44 3.10 -9.80
C THR A 16 -0.10 2.97 -9.90
N ALA A 17 -0.80 4.04 -10.28
CA ALA A 17 -2.26 4.00 -10.44
C ALA A 17 -2.66 3.11 -11.63
N GLN A 18 -1.89 3.11 -12.70
CA GLN A 18 -2.15 2.29 -13.90
C GLN A 18 -1.89 0.81 -13.65
N VAL A 19 -0.83 0.48 -12.92
CA VAL A 19 -0.56 -0.91 -12.48
C VAL A 19 -1.70 -1.41 -11.59
N LEU A 20 -2.14 -0.62 -10.62
CA LEU A 20 -3.28 -0.97 -9.75
C LEU A 20 -4.59 -1.15 -10.52
N GLU A 21 -4.77 -0.49 -11.65
CA GLU A 21 -5.94 -0.69 -12.50
C GLU A 21 -5.91 -2.05 -13.23
N VAL A 22 -4.73 -2.56 -13.57
CA VAL A 22 -4.58 -3.91 -14.11
C VAL A 22 -4.89 -4.94 -13.02
N VAL A 23 -4.28 -4.80 -11.84
CA VAL A 23 -4.57 -5.66 -10.68
C VAL A 23 -6.07 -5.66 -10.35
N ARG A 24 -6.73 -4.48 -10.37
CA ARG A 24 -8.17 -4.37 -10.14
C ARG A 24 -8.96 -5.29 -11.05
N ARG A 25 -8.67 -5.27 -12.35
CA ARG A 25 -9.42 -6.06 -13.34
C ARG A 25 -9.32 -7.55 -13.08
N GLU A 26 -8.12 -8.03 -12.73
CA GLU A 26 -7.91 -9.44 -12.42
C GLU A 26 -8.61 -9.84 -11.12
N VAL A 27 -8.49 -9.04 -10.08
CA VAL A 27 -9.13 -9.29 -8.78
C VAL A 27 -10.68 -9.26 -8.90
N GLU A 28 -11.23 -8.27 -9.61
CA GLU A 28 -12.66 -8.16 -9.82
C GLU A 28 -13.19 -9.27 -10.74
N ALA A 29 -12.43 -9.72 -11.74
CA ALA A 29 -12.75 -10.88 -12.57
C ALA A 29 -12.83 -12.17 -11.75
N ALA A 30 -12.06 -12.28 -10.68
CA ALA A 30 -12.13 -13.38 -9.70
C ALA A 30 -13.29 -13.22 -8.69
N GLY A 31 -14.15 -12.20 -8.84
CA GLY A 31 -15.30 -11.96 -7.96
C GLY A 31 -14.96 -11.36 -6.59
N VAL A 32 -13.80 -10.72 -6.47
CA VAL A 32 -13.33 -10.07 -5.24
C VAL A 32 -13.50 -8.55 -5.36
N GLU A 33 -14.04 -7.90 -4.34
CA GLU A 33 -14.14 -6.43 -4.27
C GLU A 33 -12.74 -5.81 -4.15
N PHE A 34 -12.45 -4.79 -4.97
CA PHE A 34 -11.17 -4.09 -4.95
C PHE A 34 -11.34 -2.59 -4.75
N GLN A 35 -10.90 -2.08 -3.61
CA GLN A 35 -11.00 -0.66 -3.28
C GLN A 35 -9.61 -0.02 -3.22
N VAL A 36 -9.40 1.09 -3.96
CA VAL A 36 -8.12 1.83 -3.96
C VAL A 36 -8.25 3.13 -3.20
N PHE A 37 -7.31 3.36 -2.28
CA PHE A 37 -7.09 4.65 -1.64
C PHE A 37 -5.81 5.28 -2.18
N GLN A 38 -5.92 6.55 -2.60
CA GLN A 38 -4.77 7.33 -3.03
C GLN A 38 -4.75 8.67 -2.25
N PRO A 39 -4.02 8.73 -1.14
CA PRO A 39 -4.02 9.91 -0.27
C PRO A 39 -3.42 11.15 -0.92
N GLY A 40 -2.68 10.99 -2.01
CA GLY A 40 -2.07 12.12 -2.72
C GLY A 40 -0.98 12.83 -1.88
N ALA A 41 -0.88 14.16 -2.01
CA ALA A 41 0.14 14.94 -1.33
C ALA A 41 -0.26 15.41 0.08
N LYS A 42 -1.54 15.35 0.43
CA LYS A 42 -2.05 15.77 1.74
C LYS A 42 -2.08 14.61 2.72
N VAL A 43 -0.92 14.27 3.28
CA VAL A 43 -0.81 13.24 4.32
C VAL A 43 0.15 13.72 5.39
N HIS A 44 -0.30 13.70 6.63
CA HIS A 44 0.54 14.10 7.77
C HIS A 44 1.32 12.90 8.32
N PRO A 45 2.57 13.10 8.72
CA PRO A 45 3.35 12.07 9.38
C PRO A 45 2.76 11.72 10.76
N CYS A 46 3.08 10.52 11.25
CA CYS A 46 2.81 10.17 12.63
C CYS A 46 3.62 11.06 13.57
N MET A 47 2.96 11.73 14.53
CA MET A 47 3.63 12.57 15.52
C MET A 47 3.98 11.82 16.82
N ALA A 48 3.87 10.51 16.83
CA ALA A 48 4.19 9.64 17.96
C ALA A 48 3.49 10.04 19.29
N CYS A 49 2.26 10.54 19.22
CA CYS A 49 1.50 10.92 20.40
C CYS A 49 0.90 9.72 21.17
N TYR A 50 0.94 8.53 20.59
CA TYR A 50 0.45 7.26 21.15
C TYR A 50 -1.02 7.27 21.58
N HIS A 51 -1.81 8.26 21.21
CA HIS A 51 -3.23 8.33 21.58
C HIS A 51 -4.00 7.09 21.13
N CYS A 52 -3.85 6.69 19.86
CA CYS A 52 -4.52 5.51 19.30
C CYS A 52 -4.19 4.23 20.10
N LEU A 53 -2.92 4.05 20.48
CA LEU A 53 -2.49 2.90 21.27
C LEU A 53 -3.00 2.95 22.71
N ASN A 54 -2.89 4.10 23.38
CA ASN A 54 -3.28 4.26 24.79
C ASN A 54 -4.79 4.16 25.01
N THR A 55 -5.58 4.54 24.01
CA THR A 55 -7.06 4.50 24.09
C THR A 55 -7.68 3.27 23.40
N GLY A 56 -6.91 2.54 22.58
CA GLY A 56 -7.46 1.46 21.76
C GLY A 56 -8.48 1.95 20.73
N SER A 57 -8.41 3.23 20.32
CA SER A 57 -9.42 3.86 19.47
C SER A 57 -9.46 3.35 18.04
N LEU A 58 -8.42 2.64 17.58
CA LEU A 58 -8.22 2.21 16.18
C LEU A 58 -8.27 3.38 15.18
N ARG A 59 -8.00 4.59 15.64
CA ARG A 59 -8.05 5.82 14.86
C ARG A 59 -6.91 6.76 15.26
N CYS A 60 -6.36 7.48 14.28
CA CYS A 60 -5.43 8.56 14.54
C CYS A 60 -6.17 9.83 14.98
N VAL A 61 -5.56 10.64 15.86
CA VAL A 61 -6.11 11.94 16.29
C VAL A 61 -6.13 12.97 15.16
N GLN A 62 -5.26 12.83 14.16
CA GLN A 62 -5.23 13.69 12.98
C GLN A 62 -6.38 13.27 12.05
N THR A 63 -7.29 14.20 11.76
CA THR A 63 -8.56 13.93 11.05
C THR A 63 -8.73 14.74 9.78
N ASP A 64 -7.72 15.52 9.38
CA ASP A 64 -7.75 16.43 8.25
C ASP A 64 -7.19 15.84 6.94
N ASP A 65 -6.96 14.51 6.95
CA ASP A 65 -6.57 13.70 5.78
C ASP A 65 -7.33 12.36 5.76
N MET A 66 -7.18 11.59 4.69
CA MET A 66 -7.91 10.31 4.53
C MET A 66 -7.34 9.12 5.29
N VAL A 67 -6.30 9.28 6.12
CA VAL A 67 -5.63 8.13 6.75
C VAL A 67 -6.57 7.37 7.69
N ASN A 68 -7.49 8.03 8.37
CA ASN A 68 -8.48 7.34 9.21
C ASN A 68 -9.47 6.50 8.38
N ASP A 69 -9.80 6.92 7.17
CA ASP A 69 -10.66 6.14 6.26
C ASP A 69 -9.89 4.90 5.75
N ILE A 70 -8.59 5.06 5.47
CA ILE A 70 -7.70 3.95 5.11
C ILE A 70 -7.60 2.94 6.26
N ILE A 71 -7.38 3.41 7.49
CA ILE A 71 -7.31 2.54 8.68
C ILE A 71 -8.59 1.72 8.81
N ALA A 72 -9.75 2.36 8.77
CA ALA A 72 -11.04 1.69 8.88
C ALA A 72 -11.23 0.65 7.76
N ALA A 73 -10.94 1.02 6.52
CA ALA A 73 -11.06 0.11 5.38
C ALA A 73 -10.11 -1.09 5.49
N CYS A 74 -8.86 -0.89 5.94
CA CYS A 74 -7.90 -1.98 6.14
C CYS A 74 -8.31 -2.93 7.26
N ILE A 75 -8.95 -2.42 8.32
CA ILE A 75 -9.49 -3.27 9.40
C ILE A 75 -10.63 -4.17 8.88
N GLU A 76 -11.47 -3.67 7.98
CA GLU A 76 -12.59 -4.43 7.40
C GLU A 76 -12.20 -5.37 6.26
N ALA A 77 -11.08 -5.12 5.59
CA ALA A 77 -10.64 -5.88 4.43
C ALA A 77 -10.15 -7.30 4.81
N ASP A 78 -10.27 -8.24 3.87
CA ASP A 78 -9.66 -9.56 3.94
C ASP A 78 -8.18 -9.53 3.51
N GLY A 79 -7.83 -8.59 2.62
CA GLY A 79 -6.47 -8.41 2.11
C GLY A 79 -6.10 -6.94 1.90
N ILE A 80 -4.80 -6.66 1.94
CA ILE A 80 -4.23 -5.33 1.76
C ILE A 80 -3.11 -5.39 0.72
N LEU A 81 -3.20 -4.56 -0.32
CA LEU A 81 -2.15 -4.37 -1.33
C LEU A 81 -1.47 -3.01 -1.13
N LEU A 82 -0.17 -3.02 -0.88
CA LEU A 82 0.63 -1.80 -0.77
C LEU A 82 1.34 -1.53 -2.09
N ALA A 83 1.06 -0.39 -2.72
CA ALA A 83 1.68 0.00 -3.99
C ALA A 83 2.34 1.38 -3.87
N ALA A 84 3.64 1.50 -4.16
CA ALA A 84 4.37 2.75 -4.03
C ALA A 84 5.32 2.99 -5.20
N PRO A 85 5.50 4.26 -5.63
CA PRO A 85 6.61 4.60 -6.51
C PRO A 85 7.91 4.60 -5.73
N VAL A 86 9.01 4.27 -6.41
CA VAL A 86 10.36 4.38 -5.84
C VAL A 86 10.78 5.84 -5.81
N TYR A 87 11.04 6.35 -4.61
CA TYR A 87 11.58 7.69 -4.37
C TYR A 87 12.92 7.58 -3.67
N HIS A 88 14.02 7.88 -4.40
CA HIS A 88 15.39 7.84 -3.86
C HIS A 88 15.76 6.52 -3.15
N GLY A 89 15.38 5.38 -3.75
CA GLY A 89 15.69 4.06 -3.20
C GLY A 89 14.80 3.63 -2.02
N GLY A 90 13.59 4.16 -1.93
CA GLY A 90 12.63 3.78 -0.90
C GLY A 90 11.19 4.12 -1.26
N ILE A 91 10.26 3.82 -0.37
CA ILE A 91 8.84 4.18 -0.51
C ILE A 91 8.70 5.71 -0.51
N SER A 92 7.66 6.22 -1.19
CA SER A 92 7.33 7.64 -1.13
C SER A 92 7.02 8.09 0.29
N GLY A 93 7.35 9.34 0.63
CA GLY A 93 7.04 9.92 1.95
C GLY A 93 5.56 9.82 2.31
N ASN A 94 4.67 9.98 1.32
CA ASN A 94 3.22 9.82 1.49
C ASN A 94 2.84 8.40 1.94
N MET A 95 3.42 7.37 1.32
CA MET A 95 3.21 5.98 1.74
C MET A 95 3.71 5.79 3.18
N LYS A 96 4.90 6.28 3.49
CA LYS A 96 5.46 6.15 4.84
C LYS A 96 4.57 6.81 5.90
N CYS A 97 4.03 8.00 5.64
CA CYS A 97 3.11 8.68 6.55
C CYS A 97 1.83 7.85 6.81
N VAL A 98 1.28 7.24 5.77
CA VAL A 98 0.12 6.33 5.92
C VAL A 98 0.48 5.11 6.74
N LEU A 99 1.57 4.42 6.40
CA LEU A 99 1.97 3.18 7.04
C LEU A 99 2.29 3.36 8.53
N ASP A 100 3.01 4.43 8.90
CA ASP A 100 3.32 4.69 10.31
C ASP A 100 2.06 4.89 11.15
N ARG A 101 1.03 5.53 10.60
CA ARG A 101 -0.23 5.75 11.29
C ARG A 101 -1.12 4.52 11.29
N LEU A 102 -1.17 3.77 10.19
CA LEU A 102 -1.90 2.51 10.09
C LEU A 102 -1.34 1.47 11.06
N MET A 103 -0.01 1.27 11.04
CA MET A 103 0.65 0.32 11.93
C MET A 103 0.39 0.64 13.40
N LEU A 104 0.52 1.91 13.80
CA LEU A 104 0.35 2.29 15.20
C LEU A 104 -1.11 2.20 15.64
N ALA A 105 -2.07 2.54 14.77
CA ALA A 105 -3.48 2.56 15.11
C ALA A 105 -4.16 1.18 15.03
N ALA A 106 -3.78 0.35 14.07
CA ALA A 106 -4.44 -0.93 13.80
C ALA A 106 -3.54 -2.16 13.96
N GLY A 107 -2.21 -2.00 13.87
CA GLY A 107 -1.25 -3.09 13.97
C GLY A 107 -0.63 -3.27 15.35
N CYS A 108 -0.66 -2.25 16.23
CA CYS A 108 -0.12 -2.33 17.58
C CYS A 108 -1.23 -2.61 18.61
N GLY A 109 -0.86 -3.20 19.73
CA GLY A 109 -1.83 -3.62 20.76
C GLY A 109 -2.63 -4.84 20.32
N VAL A 110 -3.95 -4.70 20.19
CA VAL A 110 -4.79 -5.75 19.56
C VAL A 110 -4.66 -5.58 18.05
N ASN A 111 -3.78 -6.34 17.43
CA ASN A 111 -3.48 -6.25 16.01
C ASN A 111 -4.70 -6.66 15.16
N GLN A 112 -5.34 -5.67 14.55
CA GLN A 112 -6.51 -5.86 13.67
C GLN A 112 -6.12 -6.34 12.25
N LEU A 113 -4.82 -6.33 11.92
CA LEU A 113 -4.28 -6.69 10.62
C LEU A 113 -3.68 -8.11 10.60
N HIS A 114 -3.59 -8.72 11.77
CA HIS A 114 -3.08 -10.07 11.98
C HIS A 114 -3.77 -11.08 11.06
N HIS A 115 -2.96 -11.86 10.36
CA HIS A 115 -3.37 -12.90 9.42
C HIS A 115 -4.18 -12.45 8.20
N LYS A 116 -4.34 -11.14 7.96
CA LYS A 116 -4.87 -10.69 6.68
C LYS A 116 -3.86 -10.97 5.56
N VAL A 117 -4.37 -11.19 4.35
CA VAL A 117 -3.52 -11.37 3.17
C VAL A 117 -2.84 -10.04 2.82
N GLY A 118 -1.55 -10.08 2.53
CA GLY A 118 -0.77 -8.90 2.15
C GLY A 118 -0.01 -9.10 0.84
N GLY A 119 -0.07 -8.11 -0.04
CA GLY A 119 0.73 -8.05 -1.27
C GLY A 119 1.42 -6.70 -1.43
N ALA A 120 2.52 -6.66 -2.16
CA ALA A 120 3.29 -5.44 -2.39
C ALA A 120 3.66 -5.26 -3.86
N LEU A 121 3.59 -4.02 -4.34
CA LEU A 121 4.04 -3.62 -5.67
C LEU A 121 4.84 -2.31 -5.58
N CYS A 122 5.88 -2.18 -6.39
CA CYS A 122 6.53 -0.88 -6.57
C CYS A 122 6.67 -0.53 -8.05
N THR A 123 6.61 0.76 -8.37
CA THR A 123 6.88 1.26 -9.72
C THR A 123 8.14 2.09 -9.71
N LEU A 124 9.02 1.87 -10.68
CA LEU A 124 10.34 2.49 -10.70
C LEU A 124 10.79 2.86 -12.11
N ARG A 125 11.66 3.86 -12.20
CA ARG A 125 12.29 4.22 -13.46
C ARG A 125 13.44 3.26 -13.82
N ARG A 126 14.30 2.91 -12.83
CA ARG A 126 15.56 2.20 -13.12
C ARG A 126 16.10 1.37 -11.95
N SER A 127 16.16 1.91 -10.74
CA SER A 127 16.79 1.28 -9.58
C SER A 127 16.07 1.64 -8.29
N GLY A 128 16.39 0.95 -7.19
CA GLY A 128 15.76 1.15 -5.88
C GLY A 128 14.44 0.37 -5.71
N GLY A 129 14.10 -0.50 -6.67
CA GLY A 129 12.89 -1.31 -6.58
C GLY A 129 12.93 -2.29 -5.43
N MET A 130 14.03 -3.02 -5.27
CA MET A 130 14.16 -4.01 -4.22
C MET A 130 14.08 -3.39 -2.82
N GLU A 131 14.76 -2.28 -2.59
CA GLU A 131 14.74 -1.57 -1.31
C GLU A 131 13.33 -1.05 -0.97
N THR A 132 12.60 -0.58 -1.99
CA THR A 132 11.21 -0.13 -1.84
C THR A 132 10.28 -1.31 -1.55
N TYR A 133 10.40 -2.40 -2.32
CA TYR A 133 9.61 -3.62 -2.17
C TYR A 133 9.81 -4.23 -0.78
N GLN A 134 11.05 -4.34 -0.31
CA GLN A 134 11.37 -4.84 1.03
C GLN A 134 10.81 -3.97 2.15
N GLN A 135 10.75 -2.64 2.00
CA GLN A 135 10.12 -1.76 2.98
C GLN A 135 8.61 -2.02 3.10
N LEU A 136 7.93 -2.29 1.96
CA LEU A 136 6.52 -2.64 1.96
C LEU A 136 6.30 -4.02 2.63
N LEU A 137 7.09 -5.03 2.26
CA LEU A 137 7.01 -6.36 2.86
C LEU A 137 7.31 -6.34 4.35
N GLY A 138 8.36 -5.62 4.78
CA GLY A 138 8.71 -5.49 6.20
C GLY A 138 7.62 -4.82 7.03
N THR A 139 6.82 -3.93 6.42
CA THR A 139 5.64 -3.36 7.07
C THR A 139 4.56 -4.42 7.30
N MET A 140 4.32 -5.29 6.32
CA MET A 140 3.34 -6.38 6.44
C MET A 140 3.80 -7.45 7.44
N ASP A 141 5.08 -7.79 7.43
CA ASP A 141 5.70 -8.71 8.40
C ASP A 141 5.49 -8.21 9.83
N ALA A 142 5.78 -6.93 10.08
CA ALA A 142 5.57 -6.31 11.40
C ALA A 142 4.08 -6.25 11.83
N MET A 143 3.15 -6.35 10.89
CA MET A 143 1.70 -6.45 11.14
C MET A 143 1.19 -7.90 11.19
N GLU A 144 2.08 -8.89 11.17
CA GLU A 144 1.76 -10.33 11.24
C GLU A 144 0.81 -10.77 10.10
N MET A 145 0.96 -10.19 8.91
CA MET A 145 0.14 -10.53 7.74
C MET A 145 0.68 -11.78 7.03
N VAL A 146 -0.19 -12.47 6.31
CA VAL A 146 0.18 -13.56 5.41
C VAL A 146 0.60 -12.94 4.07
N ILE A 147 1.90 -12.88 3.83
CA ILE A 147 2.45 -12.27 2.61
C ILE A 147 2.29 -13.22 1.42
N VAL A 148 1.60 -12.76 0.39
CA VAL A 148 1.47 -13.45 -0.89
C VAL A 148 2.40 -12.77 -1.89
N THR A 149 3.17 -13.57 -2.59
CA THR A 149 4.09 -13.14 -3.65
C THR A 149 3.67 -13.72 -4.99
N SER A 150 4.13 -13.12 -6.08
CA SER A 150 4.01 -13.66 -7.42
C SER A 150 5.21 -14.58 -7.73
N ASP A 151 5.33 -15.03 -8.96
CA ASP A 151 6.48 -15.82 -9.47
C ASP A 151 7.78 -15.01 -9.51
N TYR A 152 7.70 -13.69 -9.43
CA TYR A 152 8.84 -12.79 -9.30
C TYR A 152 8.56 -11.60 -8.36
N TRP A 153 9.47 -10.67 -8.25
CA TRP A 153 9.32 -9.49 -7.37
C TRP A 153 8.31 -8.49 -7.95
N GLY A 154 7.42 -7.97 -7.15
CA GLY A 154 6.40 -6.98 -7.52
C GLY A 154 7.00 -5.60 -7.87
N ALA A 155 7.80 -5.54 -8.92
CA ALA A 155 8.50 -4.34 -9.39
C ALA A 155 8.21 -4.10 -10.87
N VAL A 156 7.57 -2.98 -11.20
CA VAL A 156 7.18 -2.61 -12.57
C VAL A 156 7.93 -1.38 -13.03
N HIS A 157 8.58 -1.45 -14.20
CA HIS A 157 9.41 -0.37 -14.74
C HIS A 157 8.61 0.63 -15.58
N GLY A 158 8.89 1.91 -15.37
CA GLY A 158 8.31 3.01 -16.17
C GLY A 158 8.73 4.36 -15.61
N ALA A 159 9.27 5.24 -16.45
CA ALA A 159 9.70 6.58 -16.07
C ALA A 159 8.55 7.59 -16.21
N ASP A 160 8.01 7.71 -17.41
CA ASP A 160 6.91 8.62 -17.71
C ASP A 160 5.55 7.94 -17.51
N PRO A 161 4.48 8.71 -17.27
CA PRO A 161 3.13 8.14 -17.13
C PRO A 161 2.74 7.30 -18.36
N GLY A 162 2.33 6.06 -18.14
CA GLY A 162 1.97 5.08 -19.17
C GLY A 162 3.10 4.13 -19.57
N GLU A 163 4.33 4.37 -19.18
CA GLU A 163 5.43 3.48 -19.52
C GLU A 163 5.41 2.16 -18.77
N ALA A 164 4.89 2.14 -17.54
CA ALA A 164 4.71 0.91 -16.78
C ALA A 164 3.88 -0.14 -17.54
N LEU A 165 2.90 0.29 -18.33
CA LEU A 165 2.08 -0.62 -19.14
C LEU A 165 2.85 -1.29 -20.31
N LYS A 166 4.09 -0.89 -20.58
CA LYS A 166 4.97 -1.46 -21.61
C LYS A 166 5.97 -2.48 -21.03
N ASP A 167 6.04 -2.58 -19.72
CA ASP A 167 6.84 -3.58 -19.00
C ASP A 167 6.04 -4.88 -18.93
N GLU A 168 6.18 -5.72 -19.98
CA GLU A 168 5.40 -6.95 -20.14
C GLU A 168 5.59 -7.89 -18.95
N GLU A 169 6.85 -8.14 -18.54
CA GLU A 169 7.18 -8.99 -17.39
C GLU A 169 6.61 -8.43 -16.08
N GLY A 170 6.84 -7.12 -15.84
CA GLY A 170 6.31 -6.46 -14.64
C GLY A 170 4.78 -6.46 -14.58
N MET A 171 4.11 -6.41 -15.74
CA MET A 171 2.65 -6.48 -15.80
C MET A 171 2.12 -7.89 -15.55
N GLU A 172 2.81 -8.95 -16.02
CA GLU A 172 2.48 -10.34 -15.72
C GLU A 172 2.64 -10.64 -14.23
N VAL A 173 3.72 -10.14 -13.61
CA VAL A 173 3.97 -10.29 -12.17
C VAL A 173 2.89 -9.56 -11.34
N ALA A 174 2.36 -8.43 -11.83
CA ALA A 174 1.37 -7.63 -11.13
C ALA A 174 -0.06 -8.19 -11.25
N ALA A 175 -0.38 -8.92 -12.34
CA ALA A 175 -1.69 -9.49 -12.61
C ALA A 175 -1.92 -10.78 -11.81
#